data_1d744bd925b23e6dc41245d0269e5ebd
#
_entry.id   1d744bd925b23e6dc41245d0269e5ebd
#
_cell.length_a   1.000
_cell.length_b   1.000
_cell.length_c   1.000
_cell.angle_alpha   90.00
_cell.angle_beta   90.00
_cell.angle_gamma   90.00
#
_symmetry.space_group_name_H-M   'P 1'
#
loop_
_entity.id
_entity.type
_entity.pdbx_description
1 polymer ?
#
loop_
_entity_poly.entity_id
_entity_poly.type
_entity_poly.pdbx_seq_one_letter_code
_entity_poly.pdbx_strand_id
1 'polypeptide(L)'
;MTSKLRHIAIIVEDPEASAKFFEGAFDMKRAGTARRGIYMSDGIFNVALLKKENDEKLGLYHFGMWVDDLDKAEKKVVEAGGEYLAGRPTSPNSFYEAKYKSPTGLVFDLTHTGWAGAVKDVVPQK
;
A
#
# COMPACT_ATOMS: atom_id res chain seq x y z
N MET A 1 -8.19 18.14 -3.38
CA MET A 1 -7.65 16.81 -3.64
C MET A 1 -7.64 16.02 -2.34
N THR A 2 -8.18 14.82 -2.36
CA THR A 2 -8.23 13.96 -1.19
C THR A 2 -7.23 12.82 -1.33
N SER A 3 -6.52 12.55 -0.25
CA SER A 3 -5.59 11.41 -0.16
C SER A 3 -6.06 10.53 0.98
N LYS A 4 -6.02 9.23 0.79
CA LYS A 4 -6.47 8.25 1.81
C LYS A 4 -5.38 7.22 2.06
N LEU A 5 -5.08 6.97 3.32
CA LEU A 5 -4.20 5.87 3.68
C LEU A 5 -4.98 4.57 3.44
N ARG A 6 -4.52 3.74 2.52
CA ARG A 6 -5.27 2.54 2.12
C ARG A 6 -4.42 1.28 1.98
N HIS A 7 -3.13 1.38 2.21
CA HIS A 7 -2.23 0.25 2.02
C HIS A 7 -1.14 0.24 3.08
N ILE A 8 -0.87 -0.95 3.61
CA ILE A 8 0.25 -1.21 4.52
C ILE A 8 0.94 -2.48 4.02
N ALA A 9 2.26 -2.45 3.94
CA ALA A 9 3.05 -3.63 3.63
C ALA A 9 3.79 -4.08 4.89
N ILE A 10 3.72 -5.36 5.17
CA ILE A 10 4.32 -5.98 6.36
C ILE A 10 5.23 -7.12 5.89
N ILE A 11 6.46 -7.12 6.36
CA ILE A 11 7.41 -8.22 6.08
C ILE A 11 7.18 -9.32 7.11
N VAL A 12 6.94 -10.53 6.64
CA VAL A 12 6.65 -11.70 7.47
C VAL A 12 7.53 -12.88 7.05
N GLU A 13 7.70 -13.85 7.95
CA GLU A 13 8.45 -15.07 7.63
C GLU A 13 7.66 -15.97 6.68
N ASP A 14 6.36 -16.11 6.91
CA ASP A 14 5.49 -17.02 6.19
C ASP A 14 4.17 -16.33 5.88
N PRO A 15 4.01 -15.81 4.64
CA PRO A 15 2.77 -15.12 4.27
C PRO A 15 1.52 -15.97 4.43
N GLU A 16 1.58 -17.28 4.13
CA GLU A 16 0.42 -18.16 4.26
C GLU A 16 -0.03 -18.30 5.71
N ALA A 17 0.92 -18.52 6.61
CA ALA A 17 0.62 -18.62 8.05
C ALA A 17 0.07 -17.29 8.57
N SER A 18 0.64 -16.18 8.14
CA SER A 18 0.17 -14.85 8.54
C SER A 18 -1.25 -14.59 8.01
N ALA A 19 -1.52 -14.96 6.75
CA ALA A 19 -2.85 -14.79 6.17
C ALA A 19 -3.90 -15.59 6.96
N LYS A 20 -3.59 -16.82 7.34
CA LYS A 20 -4.49 -17.64 8.17
C LYS A 20 -4.76 -17.00 9.52
N PHE A 21 -3.74 -16.38 10.12
CA PHE A 21 -3.92 -15.67 11.38
C PHE A 21 -4.89 -14.48 11.22
N PHE A 22 -4.68 -13.65 10.19
CA PHE A 22 -5.55 -12.50 9.94
C PHE A 22 -6.98 -12.93 9.61
N GLU A 23 -7.15 -14.06 8.89
CA GLU A 23 -8.47 -14.62 8.62
C GLU A 23 -9.16 -15.08 9.91
N GLY A 24 -8.43 -15.80 10.76
CA GLY A 24 -9.00 -16.38 11.97
C GLY A 24 -9.23 -15.38 13.10
N ALA A 25 -8.33 -14.42 13.25
CA ALA A 25 -8.39 -13.46 14.36
C ALA A 25 -9.30 -12.26 14.07
N PHE A 26 -9.35 -11.81 12.80
CA PHE A 26 -9.99 -10.54 12.46
C PHE A 26 -11.00 -10.66 11.32
N ASP A 27 -11.28 -11.85 10.85
CA ASP A 27 -12.20 -12.09 9.73
C ASP A 27 -11.82 -11.35 8.45
N MET A 28 -10.54 -11.04 8.30
CA MET A 28 -10.06 -10.41 7.06
C MET A 28 -10.13 -11.40 5.90
N LYS A 29 -10.26 -10.88 4.69
CA LYS A 29 -10.38 -11.69 3.48
C LYS A 29 -9.13 -11.57 2.64
N ARG A 30 -8.80 -12.64 1.91
CA ARG A 30 -7.74 -12.57 0.91
C ARG A 30 -8.26 -11.78 -0.28
N ALA A 31 -7.48 -10.80 -0.72
CA ALA A 31 -7.86 -9.90 -1.80
C ALA A 31 -7.08 -10.18 -3.10
N GLY A 32 -6.01 -10.96 -3.01
CA GLY A 32 -5.19 -11.28 -4.16
C GLY A 32 -3.79 -11.70 -3.75
N THR A 33 -2.91 -11.82 -4.75
CA THR A 33 -1.51 -12.18 -4.53
C THR A 33 -0.61 -11.03 -4.94
N ALA A 34 0.42 -10.80 -4.12
CA ALA A 34 1.51 -9.90 -4.45
C ALA A 34 2.68 -10.71 -5.02
N ARG A 35 3.65 -10.04 -5.63
CA ARG A 35 4.84 -10.71 -6.16
C ARG A 35 5.53 -11.57 -5.09
N ARG A 36 5.50 -11.14 -3.84
CA ARG A 36 6.21 -11.80 -2.72
C ARG A 36 5.27 -12.37 -1.68
N GLY A 37 3.97 -12.36 -1.88
CA GLY A 37 3.07 -12.79 -0.83
C GLY A 37 1.60 -12.64 -1.13
N ILE A 38 0.85 -12.23 -0.12
CA ILE A 38 -0.61 -12.26 -0.13
C ILE A 38 -1.16 -10.90 0.28
N TYR A 39 -2.16 -10.42 -0.45
CA TYR A 39 -2.94 -9.25 -0.05
C TYR A 39 -4.13 -9.70 0.79
N MET A 40 -4.31 -9.03 1.94
CA MET A 40 -5.49 -9.17 2.77
C MET A 40 -6.29 -7.87 2.75
N SER A 41 -7.55 -7.94 3.12
CA SER A 41 -8.39 -6.74 3.21
C SER A 41 -9.41 -6.88 4.33
N ASP A 42 -9.72 -5.76 4.98
CA ASP A 42 -10.82 -5.64 5.93
C ASP A 42 -12.06 -5.03 5.29
N GLY A 43 -12.05 -4.86 3.96
CA GLY A 43 -13.11 -4.21 3.19
C GLY A 43 -12.78 -2.78 2.78
N ILE A 44 -11.77 -2.18 3.38
CA ILE A 44 -11.35 -0.80 3.09
C ILE A 44 -9.86 -0.72 2.81
N PHE A 45 -9.06 -1.36 3.66
CA PHE A 45 -7.60 -1.35 3.55
C PHE A 45 -7.09 -2.57 2.81
N ASN A 46 -5.96 -2.38 2.13
CA ASN A 46 -5.13 -3.46 1.61
C ASN A 46 -3.94 -3.65 2.56
N VAL A 47 -3.71 -4.88 2.99
CA VAL A 47 -2.55 -5.26 3.78
C VAL A 47 -1.76 -6.29 2.99
N ALA A 48 -0.54 -5.94 2.60
CA ALA A 48 0.36 -6.85 1.88
C ALA A 48 1.23 -7.59 2.88
N LEU A 49 1.10 -8.91 2.91
CA LEU A 49 1.94 -9.79 3.71
C LEU A 49 3.04 -10.31 2.80
N LEU A 50 4.25 -9.77 2.94
CA LEU A 50 5.36 -10.03 2.02
C LEU A 50 6.41 -10.90 2.70
N LYS A 51 6.86 -11.93 2.00
CA LYS A 51 7.89 -12.82 2.52
C LYS A 51 9.21 -12.07 2.65
N LYS A 52 9.84 -12.23 3.81
CA LYS A 52 11.14 -11.66 4.10
C LYS A 52 12.17 -12.08 3.05
N GLU A 53 12.93 -11.13 2.56
CA GLU A 53 14.06 -11.33 1.66
C GLU A 53 15.31 -10.70 2.27
N ASN A 54 16.44 -11.36 2.12
CA ASN A 54 17.75 -10.82 2.54
C ASN A 54 17.76 -10.33 4.00
N ASP A 55 18.23 -9.10 4.21
CA ASP A 55 18.39 -8.52 5.54
C ASP A 55 17.20 -7.72 6.01
N GLU A 56 16.05 -7.86 5.33
CA GLU A 56 14.85 -7.13 5.75
C GLU A 56 14.42 -7.53 7.14
N LYS A 57 13.89 -6.57 7.88
CA LYS A 57 13.38 -6.81 9.23
C LYS A 57 11.90 -7.16 9.16
N LEU A 58 11.47 -8.08 10.01
CA LEU A 58 10.05 -8.39 10.15
C LEU A 58 9.30 -7.17 10.68
N GLY A 59 8.07 -7.01 10.23
CA GLY A 59 7.19 -5.96 10.67
C GLY A 59 6.85 -4.96 9.58
N LEU A 60 6.41 -3.78 9.98
CA LEU A 60 5.95 -2.76 9.04
C LEU A 60 7.07 -2.33 8.10
N TYR A 61 6.79 -2.37 6.80
CA TYR A 61 7.74 -2.06 5.74
C TYR A 61 7.48 -0.68 5.15
N HIS A 62 6.27 -0.46 4.65
CA HIS A 62 5.87 0.86 4.13
C HIS A 62 4.35 0.98 4.15
N PHE A 63 3.86 2.17 3.90
CA PHE A 63 2.43 2.43 3.77
C PHE A 63 2.15 3.03 2.39
N GLY A 64 0.87 3.12 2.03
CA GLY A 64 0.48 3.64 0.74
C GLY A 64 -0.74 4.55 0.82
N MET A 65 -0.69 5.62 0.03
CA MET A 65 -1.76 6.61 -0.08
C MET A 65 -2.42 6.48 -1.44
N TRP A 66 -3.73 6.40 -1.44
CA TRP A 66 -4.51 6.43 -2.66
C TRP A 66 -4.93 7.88 -2.92
N VAL A 67 -4.53 8.41 -4.06
CA VAL A 67 -4.74 9.81 -4.44
C VAL A 67 -5.59 9.90 -5.70
N ASP A 68 -6.20 11.06 -5.93
CA ASP A 68 -7.02 11.25 -7.14
C ASP A 68 -6.17 11.51 -8.38
N ASP A 69 -5.07 12.25 -8.21
CA ASP A 69 -4.21 12.69 -9.31
C ASP A 69 -2.76 12.58 -8.86
N LEU A 70 -2.02 11.70 -9.52
CA LEU A 70 -0.64 11.42 -9.13
C LEU A 70 0.28 12.63 -9.29
N ASP A 71 0.15 13.37 -10.39
CA ASP A 71 1.02 14.52 -10.63
C ASP A 71 0.83 15.60 -9.58
N LYS A 72 -0.43 15.87 -9.23
CA LYS A 72 -0.74 16.85 -8.18
C LYS A 72 -0.26 16.37 -6.82
N ALA A 73 -0.42 15.07 -6.52
CA ALA A 73 0.03 14.50 -5.26
C ALA A 73 1.56 14.54 -5.14
N GLU A 74 2.26 14.18 -6.21
CA GLU A 74 3.73 14.26 -6.22
C GLU A 74 4.21 15.68 -5.98
N LYS A 75 3.58 16.67 -6.62
CA LYS A 75 3.94 18.07 -6.41
C LYS A 75 3.80 18.45 -4.95
N LYS A 76 2.72 18.05 -4.29
CA LYS A 76 2.52 18.31 -2.86
C LYS A 76 3.56 17.61 -1.99
N VAL A 77 3.92 16.38 -2.34
CA VAL A 77 4.96 15.64 -1.63
C VAL A 77 6.29 16.37 -1.71
N VAL A 78 6.68 16.80 -2.91
CA VAL A 78 7.95 17.49 -3.12
C VAL A 78 7.94 18.85 -2.40
N GLU A 79 6.85 19.60 -2.49
CA GLU A 79 6.71 20.88 -1.78
C GLU A 79 6.81 20.71 -0.26
N ALA A 80 6.37 19.56 0.25
CA ALA A 80 6.44 19.24 1.68
C ALA A 80 7.80 18.66 2.10
N GLY A 81 8.75 18.55 1.18
CA GLY A 81 10.11 18.08 1.48
C GLY A 81 10.36 16.62 1.16
N GLY A 82 9.39 15.92 0.59
CA GLY A 82 9.57 14.54 0.17
C GLY A 82 10.29 14.42 -1.16
N GLU A 83 10.70 13.21 -1.51
CA GLU A 83 11.39 12.96 -2.77
C GLU A 83 10.85 11.70 -3.46
N TYR A 84 10.85 11.75 -4.76
CA TYR A 84 10.50 10.60 -5.60
C TYR A 84 11.67 9.61 -5.62
N LEU A 85 11.37 8.31 -5.50
CA LEU A 85 12.38 7.27 -5.58
C LEU A 85 12.29 6.47 -6.88
N ALA A 86 11.11 5.93 -7.19
CA ALA A 86 10.97 5.04 -8.34
C ALA A 86 9.50 4.71 -8.61
N GLY A 87 9.23 4.05 -9.71
CA GLY A 87 7.96 3.36 -9.93
C GLY A 87 6.87 4.12 -10.64
N ARG A 88 7.15 5.32 -11.15
CA ARG A 88 6.13 6.01 -11.96
C ARG A 88 5.83 5.19 -13.22
N PRO A 89 4.57 5.13 -13.65
CA PRO A 89 4.19 4.29 -14.76
C PRO A 89 4.68 4.84 -16.09
N THR A 90 4.87 3.92 -17.02
CA THR A 90 5.16 4.28 -18.41
C THR A 90 3.88 4.36 -19.24
N SER A 91 2.75 3.93 -18.67
CA SER A 91 1.45 3.93 -19.33
C SER A 91 0.37 4.37 -18.33
N PRO A 92 -0.54 5.29 -18.74
CA PRO A 92 -1.57 5.78 -17.81
C PRO A 92 -2.60 4.73 -17.38
N ASN A 93 -2.67 3.62 -18.09
CA ASN A 93 -3.63 2.56 -17.77
C ASN A 93 -3.04 1.40 -16.98
N SER A 94 -1.75 1.47 -16.63
CA SER A 94 -1.09 0.41 -15.87
C SER A 94 -1.33 0.60 -14.39
N PHE A 95 -1.61 -0.49 -13.68
CA PHE A 95 -1.53 -0.46 -12.22
C PHE A 95 -0.08 -0.21 -11.83
N TYR A 96 0.11 0.67 -10.88
CA TYR A 96 1.45 0.91 -10.36
C TYR A 96 1.42 1.59 -9.01
N GLU A 97 2.56 1.49 -8.35
CA GLU A 97 2.82 2.17 -7.10
C GLU A 97 4.10 2.98 -7.29
N ALA A 98 3.99 4.30 -7.24
CA ALA A 98 5.16 5.15 -7.25
C ALA A 98 5.68 5.29 -5.83
N LYS A 99 6.98 5.13 -5.64
CA LYS A 99 7.61 5.15 -4.32
C LYS A 99 8.27 6.48 -4.04
N TYR A 100 8.08 6.93 -2.82
CA TYR A 100 8.56 8.22 -2.33
C TYR A 100 9.15 8.06 -0.94
N LYS A 101 9.87 9.08 -0.52
CA LYS A 101 10.48 9.11 0.81
C LYS A 101 10.17 10.46 1.47
N SER A 102 9.69 10.41 2.70
CA SER A 102 9.43 11.63 3.46
C SER A 102 10.74 12.29 3.93
N PRO A 103 10.70 13.55 4.38
CA PRO A 103 11.90 14.22 4.92
C PRO A 103 12.55 13.46 6.08
N THR A 104 11.78 12.65 6.79
CA THR A 104 12.28 11.90 7.95
C THR A 104 12.61 10.45 7.63
N GLY A 105 12.56 10.07 6.34
CA GLY A 105 13.01 8.76 5.90
C GLY A 105 11.93 7.69 5.77
N LEU A 106 10.65 8.05 5.93
CA LEU A 106 9.55 7.09 5.76
C LEU A 106 9.32 6.82 4.27
N VAL A 107 9.33 5.56 3.89
CA VAL A 107 9.02 5.15 2.51
C VAL A 107 7.53 4.93 2.39
N PHE A 108 6.93 5.44 1.32
CA PHE A 108 5.51 5.26 1.07
C PHE A 108 5.24 5.20 -0.43
N ASP A 109 4.09 4.59 -0.76
CA ASP A 109 3.62 4.50 -2.13
C ASP A 109 2.54 5.53 -2.38
N LEU A 110 2.48 6.05 -3.61
CA LEU A 110 1.32 6.77 -4.12
C LEU A 110 0.74 5.98 -5.29
N THR A 111 -0.57 5.88 -5.35
CA THR A 111 -1.28 5.33 -6.51
C THR A 111 -2.57 6.10 -6.74
N HIS A 112 -2.99 6.19 -7.99
CA HIS A 112 -4.32 6.69 -8.32
C HIS A 112 -5.26 5.56 -8.75
N THR A 113 -4.73 4.34 -8.87
CA THR A 113 -5.51 3.15 -9.28
C THR A 113 -5.92 2.26 -8.11
N GLY A 114 -5.35 2.48 -6.93
CA GLY A 114 -5.69 1.74 -5.72
C GLY A 114 -5.02 0.40 -5.58
N TRP A 115 -5.47 -0.38 -4.61
CA TRP A 115 -4.96 -1.72 -4.30
C TRP A 115 -6.14 -2.68 -4.18
N ALA A 116 -5.87 -3.97 -4.43
CA ALA A 116 -6.87 -5.02 -4.32
C ALA A 116 -7.53 -5.02 -2.93
N GLY A 117 -8.85 -5.00 -2.90
CA GLY A 117 -9.62 -4.99 -1.66
C GLY A 117 -9.73 -3.63 -0.96
N ALA A 118 -8.98 -2.63 -1.40
CA ALA A 118 -9.06 -1.30 -0.81
C ALA A 118 -10.16 -0.48 -1.46
N VAL A 119 -10.77 0.42 -0.70
CA VAL A 119 -11.81 1.33 -1.17
C VAL A 119 -11.39 2.74 -0.78
N LYS A 120 -11.23 3.62 -1.76
CA LYS A 120 -10.72 4.97 -1.48
C LYS A 120 -11.71 5.80 -0.68
N ASP A 121 -12.93 5.91 -1.18
CA ASP A 121 -13.94 6.77 -0.56
C ASP A 121 -15.03 5.92 0.09
N VAL A 122 -15.17 6.08 1.41
CA VAL A 122 -16.17 5.33 2.18
C VAL A 122 -17.42 6.18 2.29
N VAL A 123 -18.56 5.61 1.88
CA VAL A 123 -19.85 6.28 2.02
C VAL A 123 -20.40 5.92 3.41
N PRO A 124 -20.69 6.93 4.26
CA PRO A 124 -21.24 6.64 5.58
C PRO A 124 -22.54 5.86 5.49
N GLN A 125 -22.68 4.86 6.34
CA GLN A 125 -23.93 4.11 6.48
C GLN A 125 -24.91 4.95 7.29
N LYS A 126 -26.17 4.97 6.88
CA LYS A 126 -27.23 5.69 7.60
C LYS A 126 -28.04 4.73 8.46
#